data_c4808cd4f2d790996ddcbeb1c854c726
#
_entry.id   c4808cd4f2d790996ddcbeb1c854c726
#
_cell.length_a   1.000
_cell.length_b   1.000
_cell.length_c   1.000
_cell.angle_alpha   90.00
_cell.angle_beta   90.00
_cell.angle_gamma   90.00
#
_symmetry.space_group_name_H-M   'P 1'
#
loop_
_entity.id
_entity.type
_entity.pdbx_description
1 polymer ?
#
loop_
_entity_poly.entity_id
_entity_poly.type
_entity_poly.pdbx_seq_one_letter_code
_entity_poly.pdbx_strand_id
1 'polypeptide(L)'
;MSPLDLLDIFEGHTIARRKLRDELQLFMKGERSVEKYREAGISWWDYCGSILINSYPTYFERLPSLIEKINREKRCSKNYVLFLGETGAESNQVPCLSLVQFQIEDDGLVLSAYQRSSDANLGLPADIYHLYLITRQIDLPLKSITLNLGNVHIYENNIDKTCRLLAGEEGVRFDLNV
;
A
#
# COMPACT_ATOMS: atom_id res chain seq x y z
N MET A 1 -19.97 4.59 3.25
CA MET A 1 -19.30 3.91 2.14
C MET A 1 -18.81 2.58 2.68
N SER A 2 -19.22 1.46 2.12
CA SER A 2 -18.72 0.13 2.52
C SER A 2 -17.21 0.06 2.20
N PRO A 3 -16.40 -0.71 2.94
CA PRO A 3 -14.99 -0.93 2.56
C PRO A 3 -14.80 -1.54 1.16
N LEU A 4 -15.86 -2.13 0.60
CA LEU A 4 -15.89 -2.63 -0.78
C LEU A 4 -16.07 -1.47 -1.78
N ASP A 5 -16.77 -0.40 -1.40
CA ASP A 5 -16.99 0.78 -2.24
C ASP A 5 -15.67 1.55 -2.49
N LEU A 6 -14.65 1.40 -1.61
CA LEU A 6 -13.30 1.92 -1.84
C LEU A 6 -12.59 1.23 -3.02
N LEU A 7 -12.97 0.00 -3.35
CA LEU A 7 -12.42 -0.73 -4.48
C LEU A 7 -13.15 -0.39 -5.79
N ASP A 8 -14.35 0.18 -5.69
CA ASP A 8 -15.16 0.64 -6.83
C ASP A 8 -14.77 2.07 -7.28
N ILE A 9 -13.95 2.79 -6.50
CA ILE A 9 -13.35 4.09 -6.90
C ILE A 9 -12.58 3.96 -8.23
N PHE A 10 -12.10 2.76 -8.55
CA PHE A 10 -11.38 2.46 -9.78
C PHE A 10 -12.25 1.60 -10.71
N GLU A 11 -13.49 2.04 -10.97
CA GLU A 11 -14.36 1.37 -11.93
C GLU A 11 -13.64 1.20 -13.27
N GLY A 12 -13.66 -0.03 -13.80
CA GLY A 12 -12.90 -0.38 -15.01
C GLY A 12 -11.40 -0.67 -14.78
N HIS A 13 -10.85 -0.41 -13.61
CA HIS A 13 -9.44 -0.67 -13.30
C HIS A 13 -9.24 -2.06 -12.69
N THR A 14 -8.34 -2.86 -13.28
CA THR A 14 -8.03 -4.21 -12.79
C THR A 14 -6.75 -4.21 -11.95
N ILE A 15 -6.87 -4.48 -10.66
CA ILE A 15 -5.73 -4.71 -9.77
C ILE A 15 -5.50 -6.20 -9.49
N ALA A 16 -4.25 -6.58 -9.32
CA ALA A 16 -3.85 -7.96 -9.07
C ALA A 16 -4.02 -8.34 -7.58
N ARG A 17 -5.27 -8.34 -7.09
CA ARG A 17 -5.62 -8.49 -5.64
C ARG A 17 -4.92 -9.65 -4.94
N ARG A 18 -4.79 -10.81 -5.61
CA ARG A 18 -4.10 -11.97 -5.01
C ARG A 18 -2.62 -11.67 -4.79
N LYS A 19 -1.94 -11.18 -5.84
CA LYS A 19 -0.51 -10.86 -5.76
C LYS A 19 -0.23 -9.76 -4.74
N LEU A 20 -1.08 -8.73 -4.66
CA LEU A 20 -0.96 -7.66 -3.65
C LEU A 20 -1.16 -8.19 -2.22
N ARG A 21 -2.04 -9.15 -2.02
CA ARG A 21 -2.18 -9.81 -0.71
C ARG A 21 -0.94 -10.60 -0.34
N ASP A 22 -0.41 -11.38 -1.28
CA ASP A 22 0.80 -12.18 -1.09
C ASP A 22 2.01 -11.25 -0.83
N GLU A 23 2.11 -10.13 -1.55
CA GLU A 23 3.12 -9.09 -1.36
C GLU A 23 3.07 -8.49 0.05
N LEU A 24 1.88 -8.07 0.51
CA LEU A 24 1.73 -7.54 1.86
C LEU A 24 2.17 -8.55 2.92
N GLN A 25 1.88 -9.84 2.73
CA GLN A 25 2.34 -10.88 3.65
C GLN A 25 3.87 -11.01 3.66
N LEU A 26 4.51 -10.91 2.50
CA LEU A 26 5.98 -10.91 2.40
C LEU A 26 6.57 -9.68 3.09
N PHE A 27 5.99 -8.49 2.89
CA PHE A 27 6.39 -7.28 3.59
C PHE A 27 6.30 -7.43 5.12
N MET A 28 5.18 -7.93 5.61
CA MET A 28 4.95 -8.12 7.06
C MET A 28 5.86 -9.19 7.68
N LYS A 29 6.39 -10.12 6.89
CA LYS A 29 7.40 -11.10 7.30
C LYS A 29 8.83 -10.54 7.25
N GLY A 30 9.02 -9.32 6.75
CA GLY A 30 10.35 -8.75 6.54
C GLY A 30 11.13 -9.44 5.40
N GLU A 31 10.44 -10.10 4.46
CA GLU A 31 11.09 -10.81 3.35
C GLU A 31 11.72 -9.80 2.38
N ARG A 32 13.02 -9.92 2.17
CA ARG A 32 13.80 -8.99 1.32
C ARG A 32 14.28 -9.61 0.02
N SER A 33 14.26 -10.95 -0.10
CA SER A 33 14.71 -11.65 -1.31
C SER A 33 13.71 -11.44 -2.45
N VAL A 34 14.14 -10.80 -3.54
CA VAL A 34 13.32 -10.59 -4.74
C VAL A 34 12.87 -11.91 -5.35
N GLU A 35 13.67 -12.99 -5.22
CA GLU A 35 13.28 -14.33 -5.67
C GLU A 35 12.00 -14.83 -4.98
N LYS A 36 11.79 -14.52 -3.69
CA LYS A 36 10.56 -14.89 -2.97
C LYS A 36 9.31 -14.20 -3.52
N TYR A 37 9.46 -12.98 -4.01
CA TYR A 37 8.38 -12.28 -4.72
C TYR A 37 8.09 -12.92 -6.07
N ARG A 38 9.13 -13.33 -6.82
CA ARG A 38 8.97 -14.06 -8.09
C ARG A 38 8.27 -15.41 -7.89
N GLU A 39 8.63 -16.17 -6.86
CA GLU A 39 7.96 -17.43 -6.49
C GLU A 39 6.46 -17.22 -6.23
N ALA A 40 6.07 -16.05 -5.69
CA ALA A 40 4.67 -15.64 -5.51
C ALA A 40 4.04 -15.08 -6.80
N GLY A 41 4.76 -15.05 -7.91
CA GLY A 41 4.31 -14.51 -9.19
C GLY A 41 4.34 -12.97 -9.25
N ILE A 42 5.11 -12.33 -8.38
CA ILE A 42 5.28 -10.87 -8.27
C ILE A 42 6.59 -10.50 -8.94
N SER A 43 6.54 -9.75 -10.04
CA SER A 43 7.71 -9.38 -10.86
C SER A 43 8.07 -7.90 -10.81
N TRP A 44 7.24 -7.06 -10.19
CA TRP A 44 7.47 -5.62 -10.19
C TRP A 44 8.57 -5.13 -9.24
N TRP A 45 9.26 -6.06 -8.55
CA TRP A 45 10.47 -5.77 -7.77
C TRP A 45 11.76 -6.20 -8.49
N ASP A 46 11.67 -6.75 -9.69
CA ASP A 46 12.82 -7.33 -10.42
C ASP A 46 13.92 -6.30 -10.72
N TYR A 47 13.57 -5.03 -10.91
CA TYR A 47 14.52 -3.95 -11.13
C TYR A 47 15.36 -3.60 -9.89
N CYS A 48 14.97 -4.06 -8.70
CA CYS A 48 15.73 -3.85 -7.46
C CYS A 48 16.94 -4.80 -7.31
N GLY A 49 17.14 -5.72 -8.24
CA GLY A 49 18.19 -6.74 -8.18
C GLY A 49 17.76 -7.97 -7.39
N SER A 50 18.62 -8.49 -6.49
CA SER A 50 18.35 -9.73 -5.76
C SER A 50 17.73 -9.53 -4.39
N ILE A 51 17.85 -8.32 -3.82
CA ILE A 51 17.41 -8.00 -2.46
C ILE A 51 16.84 -6.60 -2.38
N LEU A 52 15.78 -6.42 -1.60
CA LEU A 52 15.22 -5.12 -1.26
C LEU A 52 15.99 -4.50 -0.10
N ILE A 53 16.63 -3.35 -0.33
CA ILE A 53 17.44 -2.61 0.65
C ILE A 53 16.62 -1.42 1.17
N ASN A 54 16.40 -1.35 2.49
CA ASN A 54 15.65 -0.27 3.15
C ASN A 54 14.35 0.10 2.43
N SER A 55 13.63 -0.93 1.97
CA SER A 55 12.35 -0.84 1.28
C SER A 55 11.20 -1.29 2.19
N TYR A 56 10.02 -1.48 1.64
CA TYR A 56 8.80 -1.82 2.39
C TYR A 56 8.98 -2.93 3.43
N PRO A 57 9.59 -4.10 3.14
CA PRO A 57 9.71 -5.18 4.12
C PRO A 57 10.50 -4.78 5.37
N THR A 58 11.50 -3.89 5.25
CA THR A 58 12.29 -3.39 6.38
C THR A 58 11.42 -2.68 7.44
N TYR A 59 10.35 -2.06 7.03
CA TYR A 59 9.48 -1.28 7.91
C TYR A 59 8.21 -2.03 8.27
N PHE A 60 7.63 -2.76 7.31
CA PHE A 60 6.39 -3.53 7.51
C PHE A 60 6.57 -4.75 8.42
N GLU A 61 7.79 -5.24 8.64
CA GLU A 61 8.06 -6.30 9.62
C GLU A 61 7.66 -5.92 11.06
N ARG A 62 7.49 -4.61 11.33
CA ARG A 62 7.00 -4.08 12.63
C ARG A 62 5.48 -4.01 12.72
N LEU A 63 4.79 -4.10 11.59
CA LEU A 63 3.34 -3.93 11.53
C LEU A 63 2.56 -4.99 12.32
N PRO A 64 2.92 -6.30 12.29
CA PRO A 64 2.22 -7.30 13.10
C PRO A 64 2.20 -6.98 14.59
N SER A 65 3.33 -6.56 15.16
CA SER A 65 3.41 -6.18 16.58
C SER A 65 2.60 -4.93 16.89
N LEU A 66 2.53 -3.99 15.96
CA LEU A 66 1.70 -2.78 16.10
C LEU A 66 0.21 -3.15 16.08
N ILE A 67 -0.21 -4.01 15.16
CA ILE A 67 -1.60 -4.51 15.06
C ILE A 67 -1.98 -5.25 16.34
N GLU A 68 -1.13 -6.14 16.82
CA GLU A 68 -1.35 -6.86 18.07
C GLU A 68 -1.51 -5.91 19.26
N LYS A 69 -0.67 -4.87 19.33
CA LYS A 69 -0.78 -3.83 20.35
C LYS A 69 -2.11 -3.11 20.28
N ILE A 70 -2.56 -2.70 19.09
CA ILE A 70 -3.83 -2.01 18.86
C ILE A 70 -4.99 -2.92 19.31
N ASN A 71 -5.00 -4.18 18.88
CA ASN A 71 -6.04 -5.15 19.21
C ASN A 71 -6.12 -5.45 20.71
N ARG A 72 -4.99 -5.45 21.42
CA ARG A 72 -4.94 -5.65 22.86
C ARG A 72 -5.41 -4.42 23.63
N GLU A 73 -4.97 -3.23 23.23
CA GLU A 73 -5.21 -2.01 24.01
C GLU A 73 -6.56 -1.37 23.70
N LYS A 74 -7.01 -1.36 22.46
CA LYS A 74 -8.28 -0.78 21.97
C LYS A 74 -8.60 0.58 22.58
N ARG A 75 -7.59 1.46 22.68
CA ARG A 75 -7.73 2.80 23.28
C ARG A 75 -7.28 3.89 22.35
N CYS A 76 -7.81 5.09 22.51
CA CYS A 76 -7.28 6.26 21.83
C CYS A 76 -5.79 6.45 22.16
N SER A 77 -4.94 6.49 21.15
CA SER A 77 -3.51 6.71 21.31
C SER A 77 -2.96 7.41 20.06
N LYS A 78 -2.08 8.39 20.28
CA LYS A 78 -1.35 9.06 19.21
C LYS A 78 -0.12 8.26 18.75
N ASN A 79 0.22 7.16 19.44
CA ASN A 79 1.45 6.42 19.27
C ASN A 79 1.33 5.18 18.36
N TYR A 80 0.16 4.93 17.79
CA TYR A 80 -0.01 3.87 16.81
C TYR A 80 0.42 4.34 15.43
N VAL A 81 1.72 4.47 15.24
CA VAL A 81 2.32 5.01 14.02
C VAL A 81 3.39 4.06 13.50
N LEU A 82 3.36 3.84 12.18
CA LEU A 82 4.42 3.21 11.42
C LEU A 82 5.06 4.26 10.52
N PHE A 83 6.35 4.50 10.72
CA PHE A 83 7.17 5.32 9.82
C PHE A 83 7.89 4.41 8.83
N LEU A 84 7.92 4.84 7.56
CA LEU A 84 8.59 4.13 6.47
C LEU A 84 9.62 5.07 5.81
N GLY A 85 10.79 4.54 5.59
CA GLY A 85 11.90 5.29 5.03
C GLY A 85 12.79 5.89 6.11
N GLU A 86 14.07 6.03 5.76
CA GLU A 86 15.11 6.60 6.60
C GLU A 86 15.93 7.58 5.78
N THR A 87 16.04 8.82 6.26
CA THR A 87 16.77 9.87 5.55
C THR A 87 18.25 9.54 5.50
N GLY A 88 18.82 9.55 4.29
CA GLY A 88 20.25 9.29 4.06
C GLY A 88 20.66 7.81 4.10
N ALA A 89 19.74 6.90 4.38
CA ALA A 89 20.03 5.47 4.28
C ALA A 89 20.09 5.02 2.80
N GLU A 90 21.00 4.10 2.49
CA GLU A 90 21.03 3.46 1.19
C GLU A 90 19.73 2.67 0.97
N SER A 91 19.12 2.87 -0.18
CA SER A 91 17.88 2.18 -0.56
C SER A 91 17.84 2.01 -2.08
N ASN A 92 17.47 0.82 -2.54
CA ASN A 92 17.21 0.58 -3.96
C ASN A 92 15.75 0.84 -4.36
N GLN A 93 14.88 1.00 -3.38
CA GLN A 93 13.49 1.44 -3.56
C GLN A 93 12.97 2.08 -2.28
N VAL A 94 13.10 3.39 -2.18
CA VAL A 94 12.53 4.15 -1.08
C VAL A 94 11.00 4.03 -1.10
N PRO A 95 10.34 3.63 0.00
CA PRO A 95 8.90 3.52 0.05
C PRO A 95 8.19 4.82 -0.37
N CYS A 96 7.16 4.71 -1.21
CA CYS A 96 6.28 5.83 -1.54
C CYS A 96 5.42 6.22 -0.34
N LEU A 97 4.91 5.23 0.38
CA LEU A 97 4.23 5.39 1.66
C LEU A 97 5.26 5.76 2.72
N SER A 98 5.10 6.90 3.37
CA SER A 98 6.08 7.43 4.33
C SER A 98 5.62 7.30 5.77
N LEU A 99 4.29 7.30 6.01
CA LEU A 99 3.72 7.23 7.35
C LEU A 99 2.32 6.61 7.29
N VAL A 100 2.04 5.76 8.26
CA VAL A 100 0.68 5.27 8.54
C VAL A 100 0.39 5.47 10.03
N GLN A 101 -0.71 6.13 10.34
CA GLN A 101 -1.20 6.33 11.70
C GLN A 101 -2.57 5.69 11.87
N PHE A 102 -2.75 4.95 12.95
CA PHE A 102 -4.01 4.38 13.36
C PHE A 102 -4.54 5.14 14.56
N GLN A 103 -5.83 5.49 14.52
CA GLN A 103 -6.53 6.17 15.60
C GLN A 103 -7.82 5.41 15.90
N ILE A 104 -8.20 5.38 17.16
CA ILE A 104 -9.47 4.81 17.60
C ILE A 104 -10.35 5.97 18.04
N GLU A 105 -11.50 6.12 17.39
CA GLU A 105 -12.48 7.19 17.64
C GLU A 105 -13.87 6.55 17.74
N ASP A 106 -14.55 6.76 18.87
CA ASP A 106 -15.90 6.24 19.13
C ASP A 106 -16.02 4.74 18.74
N ASP A 107 -15.15 3.91 19.26
CA ASP A 107 -15.09 2.46 19.03
C ASP A 107 -14.83 2.02 17.56
N GLY A 108 -14.37 2.93 16.71
CA GLY A 108 -14.01 2.65 15.32
C GLY A 108 -12.57 3.03 14.98
N LEU A 109 -12.06 2.41 13.92
CA LEU A 109 -10.71 2.63 13.42
C LEU A 109 -10.71 3.73 12.36
N VAL A 110 -9.88 4.74 12.56
CA VAL A 110 -9.50 5.73 11.56
C VAL A 110 -8.04 5.49 11.17
N LEU A 111 -7.76 5.38 9.88
CA LEU A 111 -6.41 5.28 9.35
C LEU A 111 -6.07 6.55 8.58
N SER A 112 -4.94 7.15 8.91
CA SER A 112 -4.36 8.28 8.16
C SER A 112 -2.99 7.88 7.63
N ALA A 113 -2.74 8.15 6.35
CA ALA A 113 -1.47 7.85 5.72
C ALA A 113 -0.95 9.02 4.89
N TYR A 114 0.37 9.11 4.74
CA TYR A 114 1.03 10.06 3.86
C TYR A 114 1.90 9.31 2.87
N GLN A 115 1.73 9.61 1.59
CA GLN A 115 2.59 9.16 0.50
C GLN A 115 3.36 10.33 -0.08
N ARG A 116 4.70 10.22 -0.12
CA ARG A 116 5.56 11.25 -0.75
C ARG A 116 5.38 11.31 -2.27
N SER A 117 5.02 10.17 -2.87
CA SER A 117 4.86 10.00 -4.32
C SER A 117 3.83 8.91 -4.59
N SER A 118 3.02 9.07 -5.64
CA SER A 118 1.98 8.12 -5.99
C SER A 118 1.76 8.08 -7.50
N ASP A 119 1.95 6.92 -8.11
CA ASP A 119 1.46 6.66 -9.47
C ASP A 119 -0.05 6.40 -9.43
N ALA A 120 -0.82 7.26 -10.09
CA ALA A 120 -2.27 7.21 -10.04
C ALA A 120 -2.87 5.93 -10.62
N ASN A 121 -2.18 5.26 -11.54
CA ASN A 121 -2.72 4.13 -12.27
C ASN A 121 -2.45 2.77 -11.62
N LEU A 122 -1.27 2.57 -11.03
CA LEU A 122 -0.84 1.28 -10.50
C LEU A 122 -0.54 1.36 -9.00
N GLY A 123 0.28 2.32 -8.59
CA GLY A 123 0.72 2.46 -7.20
C GLY A 123 -0.44 2.82 -6.28
N LEU A 124 -1.19 3.85 -6.59
CA LEU A 124 -2.28 4.34 -5.73
C LEU A 124 -3.37 3.29 -5.46
N PRO A 125 -3.91 2.58 -6.48
CA PRO A 125 -4.87 1.50 -6.25
C PRO A 125 -4.30 0.35 -5.40
N ALA A 126 -3.04 -0.01 -5.63
CA ALA A 126 -2.35 -1.05 -4.86
C ALA A 126 -2.16 -0.65 -3.40
N ASP A 127 -1.71 0.58 -3.15
CA ASP A 127 -1.49 1.11 -1.80
C ASP A 127 -2.79 1.24 -1.01
N ILE A 128 -3.88 1.71 -1.64
CA ILE A 128 -5.22 1.75 -1.01
C ILE A 128 -5.66 0.33 -0.63
N TYR A 129 -5.44 -0.64 -1.50
CA TYR A 129 -5.79 -2.03 -1.21
C TYR A 129 -4.93 -2.61 -0.08
N HIS A 130 -3.63 -2.33 -0.01
CA HIS A 130 -2.77 -2.71 1.10
C HIS A 130 -3.25 -2.09 2.42
N LEU A 131 -3.52 -0.79 2.44
CA LEU A 131 -4.05 -0.11 3.63
C LEU A 131 -5.37 -0.73 4.10
N TYR A 132 -6.27 -1.05 3.17
CA TYR A 132 -7.50 -1.76 3.48
C TYR A 132 -7.24 -3.15 4.10
N LEU A 133 -6.35 -3.96 3.50
CA LEU A 133 -5.99 -5.28 4.04
C LEU A 133 -5.38 -5.20 5.45
N ILE A 134 -4.62 -4.15 5.73
CA ILE A 134 -4.06 -3.89 7.06
C ILE A 134 -5.18 -3.61 8.06
N THR A 135 -6.14 -2.75 7.71
CA THR A 135 -7.26 -2.45 8.62
C THR A 135 -8.11 -3.67 8.92
N ARG A 136 -8.19 -4.63 8.00
CA ARG A 136 -8.93 -5.89 8.21
C ARG A 136 -8.31 -6.83 9.25
N GLN A 137 -7.08 -6.58 9.69
CA GLN A 137 -6.39 -7.32 10.74
C GLN A 137 -6.61 -6.70 12.13
N ILE A 138 -7.22 -5.51 12.17
CA ILE A 138 -7.56 -4.81 13.41
C ILE A 138 -9.02 -5.13 13.76
N ASP A 139 -9.22 -5.59 15.00
CA ASP A 139 -10.53 -6.00 15.51
C ASP A 139 -11.37 -4.78 15.96
N LEU A 140 -11.61 -3.88 15.02
CA LEU A 140 -12.43 -2.68 15.15
C LEU A 140 -13.10 -2.38 13.81
N PRO A 141 -14.33 -1.83 13.81
CA PRO A 141 -14.97 -1.39 12.57
C PRO A 141 -14.18 -0.24 11.94
N LEU A 142 -13.88 -0.36 10.65
CA LEU A 142 -13.24 0.72 9.90
C LEU A 142 -14.22 1.88 9.68
N LYS A 143 -13.86 3.08 10.15
CA LYS A 143 -14.60 4.32 9.91
C LYS A 143 -14.13 5.01 8.63
N SER A 144 -12.82 5.22 8.49
CA SER A 144 -12.27 5.91 7.33
C SER A 144 -10.80 5.55 7.09
N ILE A 145 -10.39 5.73 5.83
CA ILE A 145 -8.99 5.81 5.41
C ILE A 145 -8.80 7.18 4.77
N THR A 146 -7.86 7.95 5.29
CA THR A 146 -7.43 9.23 4.71
C THR A 146 -6.02 9.08 4.18
N LEU A 147 -5.84 9.38 2.89
CA LEU A 147 -4.55 9.32 2.23
C LEU A 147 -4.15 10.73 1.75
N ASN A 148 -3.02 11.22 2.27
CA ASN A 148 -2.44 12.49 1.86
C ASN A 148 -1.33 12.21 0.84
N LEU A 149 -1.45 12.78 -0.35
CA LEU A 149 -0.53 12.56 -1.47
C LEU A 149 0.35 13.79 -1.68
N GLY A 150 1.66 13.64 -1.50
CA GLY A 150 2.65 14.71 -1.72
C GLY A 150 2.85 15.02 -3.19
N ASN A 151 2.92 13.99 -4.02
CA ASN A 151 3.02 14.09 -5.47
C ASN A 151 2.20 12.98 -6.11
N VAL A 152 1.34 13.34 -7.05
CA VAL A 152 0.58 12.38 -7.88
C VAL A 152 1.01 12.54 -9.32
N HIS A 153 1.32 11.44 -9.99
CA HIS A 153 1.79 11.44 -11.36
C HIS A 153 1.22 10.27 -12.16
N ILE A 154 1.34 10.37 -13.46
CA ILE A 154 1.04 9.33 -14.44
C ILE A 154 2.29 9.19 -15.31
N TYR A 155 2.76 7.97 -15.51
CA TYR A 155 3.88 7.71 -16.39
C TYR A 155 3.50 7.85 -17.86
N GLU A 156 4.43 8.35 -18.69
CA GLU A 156 4.18 8.68 -20.12
C GLU A 156 3.61 7.48 -20.90
N ASN A 157 4.13 6.28 -20.70
CA ASN A 157 3.68 5.06 -21.38
C ASN A 157 2.24 4.63 -21.00
N ASN A 158 1.65 5.26 -19.99
CA ASN A 158 0.29 4.99 -19.54
C ASN A 158 -0.71 6.13 -19.84
N ILE A 159 -0.28 7.25 -20.43
CA ILE A 159 -1.16 8.41 -20.69
C ILE A 159 -2.35 8.01 -21.56
N ASP A 160 -2.11 7.37 -22.73
CA ASP A 160 -3.18 6.96 -23.63
C ASP A 160 -4.17 6.00 -22.95
N LYS A 161 -3.67 5.07 -22.15
CA LYS A 161 -4.50 4.13 -21.39
C LYS A 161 -5.33 4.85 -20.33
N THR A 162 -4.76 5.86 -19.68
CA THR A 162 -5.49 6.70 -18.74
C THR A 162 -6.62 7.46 -19.44
N CYS A 163 -6.37 8.02 -20.61
CA CYS A 163 -7.41 8.69 -21.39
C CYS A 163 -8.54 7.73 -21.79
N ARG A 164 -8.22 6.51 -22.17
CA ARG A 164 -9.22 5.47 -22.50
C ARG A 164 -10.05 5.09 -21.28
N LEU A 165 -9.42 4.90 -20.12
CA LEU A 165 -10.13 4.63 -18.85
C LEU A 165 -11.08 5.77 -18.49
N LEU A 166 -10.60 7.02 -18.56
CA LEU A 166 -11.42 8.21 -18.28
C LEU A 166 -12.57 8.40 -19.30
N ALA A 167 -12.42 7.85 -20.51
CA ALA A 167 -13.48 7.80 -21.52
C ALA A 167 -14.50 6.66 -21.27
N GLY A 168 -14.36 5.90 -20.18
CA GLY A 168 -15.26 4.81 -19.81
C GLY A 168 -14.94 3.46 -20.46
N GLU A 169 -13.72 3.28 -21.00
CA GLU A 169 -13.32 1.97 -21.53
C GLU A 169 -13.02 1.01 -20.38
N GLU A 170 -13.70 -0.13 -20.38
CA GLU A 170 -13.50 -1.18 -19.36
C GLU A 170 -12.29 -2.06 -19.68
N GLY A 171 -11.70 -2.65 -18.62
CA GLY A 171 -10.63 -3.64 -18.75
C GLY A 171 -9.28 -3.08 -19.19
N VAL A 172 -9.08 -1.76 -19.10
CA VAL A 172 -7.79 -1.12 -19.40
C VAL A 172 -6.71 -1.67 -18.48
N ARG A 173 -5.59 -2.10 -19.05
CA ARG A 173 -4.42 -2.60 -18.30
C ARG A 173 -3.26 -1.63 -18.45
N PHE A 174 -2.66 -1.28 -17.33
CA PHE A 174 -1.52 -0.39 -17.27
C PHE A 174 -0.19 -1.16 -17.29
N ASP A 175 0.83 -0.56 -17.90
CA ASP A 175 2.17 -1.12 -17.92
C ASP A 175 2.93 -0.72 -16.66
N LEU A 176 3.62 -1.69 -16.09
CA LEU A 176 4.61 -1.41 -15.04
C LEU A 176 5.77 -0.62 -15.65
N ASN A 177 6.07 0.52 -15.04
CA ASN A 177 7.26 1.30 -15.39
C ASN A 177 8.41 0.80 -14.52
N VAL A 178 9.30 0.07 -15.12
CA VAL A 178 10.51 -0.45 -14.51
C VAL A 178 11.72 0.16 -15.19
#